data_d34f59f4c4bb31b42e3c0c9e98ddd27a
#
_entry.id   d34f59f4c4bb31b42e3c0c9e98ddd27a
#
_cell.length_a   1.000
_cell.length_b   1.000
_cell.length_c   1.000
_cell.angle_alpha   90.00
_cell.angle_beta   90.00
_cell.angle_gamma   90.00
#
_symmetry.space_group_name_H-M   'P 1'
#
loop_
_entity.id
_entity.type
_entity.pdbx_description
1 polymer ?
#
loop_
_entity_poly.entity_id
_entity_poly.type
_entity_poly.pdbx_seq_one_letter_code
_entity_poly.pdbx_strand_id
1 'polypeptide(L)' 'MRMRKVKWATDYLPTANCLVKEPSKQAGNWKKLLDTDTLHIEIGCGKGNYSLDMAKMYPDTGFIAIEKNESAAGIAAKKY' A
#
# COMPACT_ATOMS: atom_id res chain seq x y z
N MET A 1 2.07 -15.92 12.04
CA MET A 1 3.52 -15.76 12.24
C MET A 1 3.87 -14.29 12.38
N ARG A 2 4.71 -13.97 13.35
CA ARG A 2 5.12 -12.58 13.57
C ARG A 2 6.37 -12.27 12.74
N MET A 3 6.30 -11.23 11.95
CA MET A 3 7.45 -10.80 11.15
C MET A 3 8.48 -10.08 12.03
N ARG A 4 9.78 -10.41 11.82
CA ARG A 4 10.88 -9.71 12.48
C ARG A 4 10.95 -8.26 11.97
N LYS A 5 11.29 -7.32 12.85
CA LYS A 5 11.49 -5.94 12.45
C LYS A 5 12.63 -5.82 11.44
N VAL A 6 12.36 -5.12 10.34
CA VAL A 6 13.35 -4.84 9.30
C VAL A 6 13.63 -3.34 9.32
N LYS A 7 14.79 -2.95 9.83
CA LYS A 7 15.08 -1.55 10.11
C LYS A 7 15.01 -0.67 8.86
N TRP A 8 15.61 -1.08 7.75
CA TRP A 8 15.59 -0.25 6.54
C TRP A 8 14.16 0.01 6.06
N ALA A 9 13.27 -0.98 6.21
CA ALA A 9 11.89 -0.86 5.78
C ALA A 9 11.12 0.14 6.64
N THR A 10 11.30 0.08 7.97
CA THR A 10 10.64 1.03 8.88
C THR A 10 11.20 2.44 8.72
N ASP A 11 12.49 2.58 8.43
CA ASP A 11 13.11 3.87 8.18
C ASP A 11 12.67 4.45 6.84
N TYR A 12 12.48 3.61 5.82
CA TYR A 12 12.06 4.01 4.49
C TYR A 12 10.59 4.45 4.42
N LEU A 13 9.71 3.75 5.16
CA LEU A 13 8.26 3.90 5.02
C LEU A 13 7.76 5.35 5.08
N PRO A 14 8.19 6.19 6.05
CA PRO A 14 7.71 7.57 6.10
C PRO A 14 8.09 8.42 4.88
N THR A 15 9.09 8.00 4.11
CA THR A 15 9.56 8.73 2.91
C THR A 15 8.94 8.20 1.62
N ALA A 16 8.19 7.11 1.67
CA ALA A 16 7.62 6.49 0.47
C ALA A 16 6.53 7.37 -0.15
N ASN A 17 6.62 7.61 -1.45
CA ASN A 17 5.63 8.43 -2.16
C ASN A 17 4.26 7.78 -2.21
N CYS A 18 4.20 6.45 -2.19
CA CYS A 18 2.94 5.71 -2.24
C CYS A 18 2.23 5.60 -0.90
N LEU A 19 2.87 6.06 0.19
CA LEU A 19 2.29 5.99 1.52
C LEU A 19 1.27 7.11 1.73
N VAL A 20 0.06 6.73 2.17
CA VAL A 20 -0.97 7.69 2.60
C VAL A 20 -0.87 7.80 4.12
N LYS A 21 -0.34 8.91 4.61
CA LYS A 21 -0.07 9.11 6.04
C LYS A 21 -1.33 9.36 6.87
N GLU A 22 -2.33 9.98 6.27
CA GLU A 22 -3.58 10.34 6.95
C GLU A 22 -4.76 9.87 6.13
N PRO A 23 -5.03 8.55 6.10
CA PRO A 23 -6.07 8.00 5.22
C PRO A 23 -7.47 8.52 5.53
N SER A 24 -7.75 8.92 6.77
CA SER A 24 -9.05 9.48 7.11
C SER A 24 -9.36 10.78 6.36
N LYS A 25 -8.34 11.55 5.98
CA LYS A 25 -8.52 12.77 5.21
C LYS A 25 -8.90 12.50 3.76
N GLN A 26 -8.74 11.27 3.30
CA GLN A 26 -9.08 10.88 1.94
C GLN A 26 -10.47 10.27 1.83
N ALA A 27 -11.27 10.27 2.90
CA ALA A 27 -12.61 9.72 2.88
C ALA A 27 -13.42 10.38 1.75
N GLY A 28 -13.97 9.55 0.86
CA GLY A 28 -14.73 10.02 -0.29
C GLY A 28 -13.87 10.49 -1.48
N ASN A 29 -12.54 10.53 -1.35
CA ASN A 29 -11.66 11.05 -2.40
C ASN A 29 -10.74 9.99 -3.02
N TRP A 30 -10.85 8.73 -2.61
CA TRP A 30 -9.91 7.69 -3.07
C TRP A 30 -9.89 7.52 -4.58
N LYS A 31 -11.06 7.53 -5.23
CA LYS A 31 -11.13 7.40 -6.69
C LYS A 31 -10.46 8.56 -7.41
N LYS A 32 -10.65 9.76 -6.87
CA LYS A 32 -10.01 10.96 -7.42
C LYS A 32 -8.52 10.95 -7.20
N LEU A 33 -8.07 10.56 -6.00
CA LEU A 33 -6.64 10.49 -5.66
C LEU A 33 -5.90 9.51 -6.57
N LEU A 34 -6.52 8.36 -6.87
CA LEU A 34 -5.91 7.32 -7.69
C LEU A 34 -6.30 7.43 -9.18
N ASP A 35 -7.08 8.44 -9.53
CA ASP A 35 -7.55 8.69 -10.90
C ASP A 35 -8.19 7.44 -11.53
N THR A 36 -9.15 6.86 -10.81
CA THR A 36 -9.83 5.64 -11.24
C THR A 36 -11.27 5.60 -10.77
N ASP A 37 -12.12 4.89 -11.51
CA ASP A 37 -13.50 4.62 -11.12
C ASP A 37 -13.66 3.31 -10.35
N THR A 38 -12.64 2.46 -10.38
CA THR A 38 -12.66 1.14 -9.76
C THR A 38 -11.59 1.03 -8.70
N LEU A 39 -11.97 0.64 -7.47
CA LEU A 39 -11.06 0.47 -6.35
C LEU A 39 -11.04 -0.98 -5.90
N HIS A 40 -9.84 -1.45 -5.57
CA HIS A 40 -9.61 -2.73 -4.91
C HIS A 40 -8.87 -2.46 -3.61
N ILE A 41 -9.38 -3.02 -2.50
CA ILE A 41 -8.77 -2.83 -1.19
C ILE A 41 -8.30 -4.18 -0.68
N GLU A 42 -7.01 -4.29 -0.31
CA GLU A 42 -6.44 -5.48 0.30
C GLU A 42 -6.06 -5.17 1.74
N ILE A 43 -6.61 -5.94 2.67
CA ILE A 43 -6.30 -5.80 4.11
C ILE A 43 -5.29 -6.88 4.48
N GLY A 44 -4.19 -6.47 5.14
CA GLY A 44 -3.12 -7.40 5.50
C GLY A 44 -2.28 -7.79 4.30
N CYS A 45 -1.86 -6.80 3.50
CA CYS A 45 -1.13 -7.06 2.25
C CYS A 45 0.25 -7.70 2.44
N GLY A 46 0.77 -7.72 3.68
CA GLY A 46 2.09 -8.26 3.96
C GLY A 46 3.16 -7.48 3.18
N LYS A 47 3.98 -8.19 2.42
CA LYS A 47 5.05 -7.58 1.60
C LYS A 47 4.56 -7.05 0.26
N GLY A 48 3.26 -7.11 -0.01
CA GLY A 48 2.64 -6.47 -1.17
C GLY A 48 2.75 -7.21 -2.49
N ASN A 49 3.19 -8.47 -2.49
CA ASN A 49 3.37 -9.21 -3.75
C ASN A 49 2.06 -9.39 -4.51
N TYR A 50 0.99 -9.77 -3.81
CA TYR A 50 -0.32 -9.99 -4.44
C TYR A 50 -0.88 -8.69 -5.02
N SER A 51 -0.89 -7.62 -4.22
CA SER A 51 -1.42 -6.33 -4.67
C SER A 51 -0.64 -5.79 -5.85
N LEU A 52 0.68 -5.94 -5.84
CA LEU A 52 1.54 -5.48 -6.93
C LEU A 52 1.25 -6.25 -8.23
N ASP A 53 1.13 -7.58 -8.13
CA ASP A 53 0.84 -8.41 -9.31
C ASP A 53 -0.55 -8.09 -9.88
N MET A 54 -1.55 -7.92 -9.02
CA MET A 54 -2.90 -7.55 -9.45
C MET A 54 -2.93 -6.17 -10.09
N ALA A 55 -2.16 -5.21 -9.57
CA ALA A 55 -2.09 -3.87 -10.15
C ALA A 55 -1.50 -3.90 -11.57
N LYS A 56 -0.54 -4.79 -11.82
CA LYS A 56 0.04 -4.96 -13.15
C LYS A 56 -0.95 -5.59 -14.14
N MET A 57 -1.82 -6.49 -13.64
CA MET A 57 -2.84 -7.14 -14.47
C MET A 57 -4.02 -6.22 -14.78
N TYR A 58 -4.33 -5.31 -13.88
CA TYR A 58 -5.50 -4.42 -13.99
C TYR A 58 -5.06 -2.96 -13.82
N PRO A 59 -4.38 -2.37 -14.83
CA PRO A 59 -3.79 -1.04 -14.69
C PRO A 59 -4.82 0.09 -14.51
N ASP A 60 -6.08 -0.14 -14.89
CA ASP A 60 -7.14 0.88 -14.75
C ASP A 60 -7.83 0.82 -13.39
N THR A 61 -7.46 -0.14 -12.54
CA THR A 61 -8.01 -0.27 -11.20
C THR A 61 -7.07 0.36 -10.18
N GLY A 62 -7.60 1.18 -9.28
CA GLY A 62 -6.84 1.73 -8.16
C GLY A 62 -6.73 0.71 -7.04
N PHE A 63 -5.52 0.47 -6.55
CA PHE A 63 -5.27 -0.49 -5.48
C PHE A 63 -4.86 0.22 -4.20
N ILE A 64 -5.54 -0.12 -3.11
CA ILE A 64 -5.24 0.37 -1.77
C ILE A 64 -4.86 -0.83 -0.93
N ALA A 65 -3.62 -0.85 -0.43
CA ALA A 65 -3.12 -1.91 0.41
C ALA A 65 -3.00 -1.41 1.86
N ILE A 66 -3.52 -2.19 2.79
CA ILE A 66 -3.49 -1.85 4.21
C ILE A 66 -2.66 -2.91 4.92
N GLU A 67 -1.61 -2.49 5.63
CA GLU A 67 -0.75 -3.37 6.39
C GLU A 67 -0.37 -2.72 7.71
N LYS A 68 -0.61 -3.42 8.81
CA LYS A 68 -0.36 -2.91 10.13
C LYS A 68 1.10 -3.10 10.59
N ASN A 69 1.82 -4.08 10.03
CA ASN A 69 3.23 -4.31 10.34
C ASN A 69 4.09 -3.33 9.53
N GLU A 70 4.80 -2.44 10.22
CA GLU A 70 5.58 -1.38 9.56
C GLU A 70 6.70 -1.93 8.68
N SER A 71 7.34 -3.01 9.08
CA SER A 71 8.41 -3.64 8.28
C SER A 71 7.83 -4.21 6.99
N ALA A 72 6.72 -4.93 7.07
CA ALA A 72 6.05 -5.48 5.88
C ALA A 72 5.56 -4.34 4.97
N ALA A 73 4.95 -3.30 5.55
CA ALA A 73 4.48 -2.15 4.79
C ALA A 73 5.63 -1.44 4.07
N GLY A 74 6.79 -1.28 4.74
CA GLY A 74 7.96 -0.66 4.13
C GLY A 74 8.51 -1.48 2.96
N ILE A 75 8.53 -2.80 3.08
CA ILE A 75 8.94 -3.70 2.00
C ILE A 75 7.96 -3.57 0.83
N ALA A 76 6.66 -3.57 1.10
CA ALA A 76 5.64 -3.40 0.06
C ALA A 76 5.77 -2.05 -0.63
N ALA A 77 5.96 -0.97 0.12
CA ALA A 77 6.10 0.38 -0.44
C ALA A 77 7.31 0.50 -1.37
N LYS A 78 8.39 -0.22 -1.08
CA LYS A 78 9.59 -0.20 -1.93
C LYS A 78 9.34 -0.87 -3.28
N LYS A 79 8.40 -1.81 -3.34
CA LYS A 79 8.02 -2.49 -4.58
C LYS A 79 7.06 -1.68 -5.45
N TYR A 80 6.32 -0.81 -4.84
CA TYR A 80 5.25 -0.03 -5.48
C TYR A 80 5.75 1.17 -6.26
#